data_08c654bc151b79f422a9967648b3333b
#
_entry.id   08c654bc151b79f422a9967648b3333b
#
_cell.length_a   1.000
_cell.length_b   1.000
_cell.length_c   1.000
_cell.angle_alpha   90.00
_cell.angle_beta   90.00
_cell.angle_gamma   90.00
#
_symmetry.space_group_name_H-M   'P 1'
#
loop_
_entity.id
_entity.type
_entity.pdbx_description
1 polymer ?
#
loop_
_entity_poly.entity_id
_entity_poly.type
_entity_poly.pdbx_seq_one_letter_code
_entity_poly.pdbx_strand_id
1 'polypeptide(L)'
;VRVAVEGGAALSDALARHRQIFPPIMIHMVRAGETGGFLDHALESVADTFEADVKLRSTIKSALTYPVVVLIMAIVSVIGMLLFIVPIFEKMFADLGGELPLPTQILVILSRAMVWIAPVLLVGGIAFAIWWKRNKHTDAVRSRVDPLKLRLPVFGDLFRKVAIARFTRNFATMTGSGVPVLQSLAIVGETSGNWV
;
A
#
# COMPACT_ATOMS: atom_id res chain seq x y z
N VAL A 1 -10.60 -5.00 25.87
CA VAL A 1 -11.97 -5.37 25.44
C VAL A 1 -12.63 -6.21 26.51
N ARG A 2 -12.07 -7.38 26.90
CA ARG A 2 -12.66 -8.33 27.87
C ARG A 2 -13.13 -7.65 29.16
N VAL A 3 -12.25 -6.93 29.86
CA VAL A 3 -12.55 -6.25 31.12
C VAL A 3 -13.70 -5.23 30.98
N ALA A 4 -13.79 -4.57 29.82
CA ALA A 4 -14.86 -3.60 29.57
C ALA A 4 -16.23 -4.29 29.40
N VAL A 5 -16.24 -5.42 28.70
CA VAL A 5 -17.48 -6.21 28.47
C VAL A 5 -17.93 -6.90 29.76
N GLU A 6 -17.01 -7.47 30.55
CA GLU A 6 -17.30 -8.04 31.87
C GLU A 6 -17.85 -6.97 32.85
N GLY A 7 -17.44 -5.70 32.65
CA GLY A 7 -17.96 -4.55 33.39
C GLY A 7 -19.30 -3.98 32.88
N GLY A 8 -19.96 -4.67 31.92
CA GLY A 8 -21.28 -4.31 31.40
C GLY A 8 -21.24 -3.32 30.23
N ALA A 9 -20.08 -2.99 29.65
CA ALA A 9 -20.03 -2.17 28.46
C ALA A 9 -20.44 -2.96 27.20
N ALA A 10 -21.10 -2.31 26.26
CA ALA A 10 -21.39 -2.91 24.95
C ALA A 10 -20.08 -3.33 24.25
N LEU A 11 -20.10 -4.46 23.52
CA LEU A 11 -18.93 -4.97 22.78
C LEU A 11 -18.44 -3.94 21.77
N SER A 12 -19.36 -3.31 21.04
CA SER A 12 -19.04 -2.25 20.05
C SER A 12 -18.32 -1.06 20.69
N ASP A 13 -18.71 -0.65 21.91
CA ASP A 13 -18.06 0.46 22.62
C ASP A 13 -16.70 0.05 23.18
N ALA A 14 -16.54 -1.20 23.62
CA ALA A 14 -15.26 -1.75 24.03
C ALA A 14 -14.27 -1.84 22.87
N LEU A 15 -14.74 -2.22 21.66
CA LEU A 15 -13.94 -2.21 20.43
C LEU A 15 -13.58 -0.79 19.97
N ALA A 16 -14.52 0.16 20.10
CA ALA A 16 -14.31 1.55 19.70
C ALA A 16 -13.18 2.27 20.45
N ARG A 17 -12.84 1.80 21.66
CA ARG A 17 -11.67 2.29 22.41
C ARG A 17 -10.34 1.94 21.77
N HIS A 18 -10.33 0.98 20.83
CA HIS A 18 -9.13 0.46 20.18
C HIS A 18 -9.22 0.58 18.64
N ARG A 19 -9.63 1.75 18.13
CA ARG A 19 -9.80 2.02 16.69
C ARG A 19 -8.55 1.80 15.83
N GLN A 20 -7.37 1.76 16.44
CA GLN A 20 -6.13 1.45 15.74
C GLN A 20 -6.02 -0.05 15.35
N ILE A 21 -6.72 -0.91 16.10
CA ILE A 21 -6.73 -2.37 15.89
C ILE A 21 -8.01 -2.79 15.17
N PHE A 22 -9.15 -2.24 15.58
CA PHE A 22 -10.47 -2.57 15.06
C PHE A 22 -10.97 -1.47 14.11
N PRO A 23 -11.07 -1.77 12.80
CA PRO A 23 -11.54 -0.79 11.82
C PRO A 23 -12.98 -0.30 12.11
N PRO A 24 -13.33 0.95 11.72
CA PRO A 24 -14.65 1.51 11.95
C PRO A 24 -15.79 0.64 11.42
N ILE A 25 -15.63 0.02 10.25
CA ILE A 25 -16.64 -0.86 9.66
C ILE A 25 -17.01 -2.02 10.60
N MET A 26 -16.02 -2.67 11.23
CA MET A 26 -16.24 -3.74 12.21
C MET A 26 -17.05 -3.24 13.41
N ILE A 27 -16.66 -2.08 13.95
CA ILE A 27 -17.32 -1.49 15.12
C ILE A 27 -18.79 -1.19 14.83
N HIS A 28 -19.09 -0.65 13.64
CA HIS A 28 -20.45 -0.32 13.24
C HIS A 28 -21.30 -1.56 12.96
N MET A 29 -20.73 -2.61 12.34
CA MET A 29 -21.43 -3.88 12.13
C MET A 29 -21.76 -4.57 13.46
N VAL A 30 -20.79 -4.63 14.39
CA VAL A 30 -21.01 -5.19 15.72
C VAL A 30 -22.08 -4.39 16.47
N ARG A 31 -22.05 -3.07 16.39
CA ARG A 31 -23.07 -2.20 17.02
C ARG A 31 -24.47 -2.46 16.44
N ALA A 32 -24.57 -2.62 15.13
CA ALA A 32 -25.85 -2.96 14.50
C ALA A 32 -26.34 -4.34 14.97
N GLY A 33 -25.46 -5.34 15.06
CA GLY A 33 -25.81 -6.67 15.59
C GLY A 33 -26.23 -6.66 17.05
N GLU A 34 -25.55 -5.86 17.91
CA GLU A 34 -25.92 -5.68 19.32
C GLU A 34 -27.30 -5.05 19.46
N THR A 35 -27.55 -3.94 18.75
CA THR A 35 -28.84 -3.21 18.85
C THR A 35 -29.97 -3.96 18.19
N GLY A 36 -29.70 -4.73 17.11
CA GLY A 36 -30.69 -5.50 16.38
C GLY A 36 -30.92 -6.91 16.92
N GLY A 37 -30.09 -7.38 17.87
CA GLY A 37 -30.22 -8.75 18.42
C GLY A 37 -29.72 -9.87 17.51
N PHE A 38 -28.90 -9.54 16.48
CA PHE A 38 -28.33 -10.49 15.53
C PHE A 38 -26.78 -10.46 15.55
N LEU A 39 -26.19 -10.40 16.74
CA LEU A 39 -24.74 -10.27 16.93
C LEU A 39 -23.95 -11.41 16.27
N ASP A 40 -24.45 -12.64 16.32
CA ASP A 40 -23.79 -13.81 15.73
C ASP A 40 -23.63 -13.62 14.22
N HIS A 41 -24.70 -13.23 13.53
CA HIS A 41 -24.65 -12.95 12.09
C HIS A 41 -23.78 -11.74 11.74
N ALA A 42 -23.79 -10.70 12.57
CA ALA A 42 -22.91 -9.55 12.39
C ALA A 42 -21.43 -9.94 12.52
N LEU A 43 -21.08 -10.79 13.48
CA LEU A 43 -19.71 -11.27 13.67
C LEU A 43 -19.25 -12.18 12.53
N GLU A 44 -20.11 -13.06 12.02
CA GLU A 44 -19.84 -13.90 10.86
C GLU A 44 -19.61 -13.01 9.62
N SER A 45 -20.48 -12.06 9.35
CA SER A 45 -20.35 -11.10 8.25
C SER A 45 -19.05 -10.28 8.34
N VAL A 46 -18.63 -9.89 9.54
CA VAL A 46 -17.35 -9.23 9.80
C VAL A 46 -16.21 -10.18 9.44
N ALA A 47 -16.23 -11.43 9.89
CA ALA A 47 -15.19 -12.42 9.60
C ALA A 47 -15.04 -12.63 8.10
N ASP A 48 -16.11 -12.85 7.38
CA ASP A 48 -16.14 -13.04 5.91
C ASP A 48 -15.57 -11.83 5.17
N THR A 49 -15.93 -10.62 5.61
CA THR A 49 -15.42 -9.37 5.03
C THR A 49 -13.91 -9.26 5.18
N PHE A 50 -13.38 -9.54 6.37
CA PHE A 50 -11.95 -9.49 6.64
C PHE A 50 -11.18 -10.61 5.92
N GLU A 51 -11.72 -11.83 5.89
CA GLU A 51 -11.12 -12.93 5.15
C GLU A 51 -10.99 -12.60 3.66
N ALA A 52 -12.06 -12.07 3.07
CA ALA A 52 -12.05 -11.64 1.68
C ALA A 52 -11.06 -10.48 1.42
N ASP A 53 -10.93 -9.51 2.33
CA ASP A 53 -9.95 -8.41 2.19
C ASP A 53 -8.50 -8.94 2.31
N VAL A 54 -8.24 -9.84 3.25
CA VAL A 54 -6.93 -10.50 3.40
C VAL A 54 -6.58 -11.31 2.15
N LYS A 55 -7.51 -12.08 1.61
CA LYS A 55 -7.33 -12.86 0.38
C LYS A 55 -7.03 -11.95 -0.81
N LEU A 56 -7.79 -10.87 -0.96
CA LEU A 56 -7.55 -9.87 -2.02
C LEU A 56 -6.17 -9.25 -1.92
N ARG A 57 -5.77 -8.81 -0.72
CA ARG A 57 -4.43 -8.23 -0.48
C ARG A 57 -3.32 -9.24 -0.76
N SER A 58 -3.49 -10.48 -0.34
CA SER A 58 -2.54 -11.56 -0.57
C SER A 58 -2.37 -11.84 -2.06
N THR A 59 -3.46 -11.93 -2.81
CA THR A 59 -3.45 -12.15 -4.26
C THR A 59 -2.72 -11.02 -4.99
N ILE A 60 -3.01 -9.75 -4.65
CA ILE A 60 -2.32 -8.60 -5.24
C ILE A 60 -0.83 -8.62 -4.90
N LYS A 61 -0.48 -8.88 -3.63
CA LYS A 61 0.92 -8.94 -3.19
C LYS A 61 1.69 -10.04 -3.92
N SER A 62 1.11 -11.23 -4.04
CA SER A 62 1.73 -12.36 -4.74
C SER A 62 1.96 -12.04 -6.22
N ALA A 63 0.97 -11.45 -6.90
CA ALA A 63 1.08 -11.07 -8.30
C ALA A 63 2.17 -10.01 -8.54
N LEU A 64 2.37 -9.09 -7.59
CA LEU A 64 3.38 -8.03 -7.70
C LEU A 64 4.78 -8.45 -7.23
N THR A 65 4.90 -9.55 -6.50
CA THR A 65 6.21 -9.98 -5.95
C THR A 65 7.22 -10.27 -7.05
N TYR A 66 6.85 -11.03 -8.08
CA TYR A 66 7.75 -11.38 -9.17
C TYR A 66 8.24 -10.14 -9.96
N PRO A 67 7.37 -9.24 -10.46
CA PRO A 67 7.81 -8.03 -11.14
C PRO A 67 8.73 -7.15 -10.28
N VAL A 68 8.44 -7.02 -8.99
CA VAL A 68 9.26 -6.21 -8.08
C VAL A 68 10.64 -6.82 -7.88
N VAL A 69 10.73 -8.14 -7.68
CA VAL A 69 12.02 -8.83 -7.54
C VAL A 69 12.86 -8.70 -8.79
N VAL A 70 12.28 -8.93 -9.97
CA VAL A 70 12.99 -8.79 -11.25
C VAL A 70 13.46 -7.36 -11.46
N LEU A 71 12.63 -6.37 -11.17
CA LEU A 71 13.01 -4.96 -11.30
C LEU A 71 14.17 -4.59 -10.36
N ILE A 72 14.13 -5.04 -9.11
CA ILE A 72 15.21 -4.81 -8.14
C ILE A 72 16.50 -5.45 -8.63
N MET A 73 16.46 -6.70 -9.09
CA MET A 73 17.62 -7.40 -9.61
C MET A 73 18.21 -6.69 -10.83
N ALA A 74 17.37 -6.22 -11.75
CA ALA A 74 17.81 -5.46 -12.92
C ALA A 74 18.50 -4.15 -12.51
N ILE A 75 17.91 -3.39 -11.60
CA ILE A 75 18.50 -2.13 -11.10
C ILE A 75 19.85 -2.40 -10.41
N VAL A 76 19.91 -3.40 -9.52
CA VAL A 76 21.15 -3.77 -8.82
C VAL A 76 22.24 -4.21 -9.81
N SER A 77 21.89 -4.99 -10.84
CA SER A 77 22.83 -5.43 -11.88
C SER A 77 23.37 -4.25 -12.69
N VAL A 78 22.50 -3.32 -13.10
CA VAL A 78 22.92 -2.11 -13.83
C VAL A 78 23.84 -1.23 -12.98
N ILE A 79 23.48 -1.00 -11.72
CA ILE A 79 24.32 -0.23 -10.80
C ILE A 79 25.67 -0.93 -10.59
N GLY A 80 25.67 -2.24 -10.36
CA GLY A 80 26.89 -3.03 -10.22
C GLY A 80 27.78 -2.94 -11.46
N MET A 81 27.20 -3.03 -12.65
CA MET A 81 27.93 -2.88 -13.91
C MET A 81 28.56 -1.49 -14.05
N LEU A 82 27.80 -0.43 -13.73
CA LEU A 82 28.32 0.94 -13.79
C LEU A 82 29.42 1.21 -12.76
N LEU A 83 29.32 0.66 -11.56
CA LEU A 83 30.27 0.93 -10.49
C LEU A 83 31.57 0.10 -10.58
N PHE A 84 31.48 -1.13 -11.12
CA PHE A 84 32.63 -2.06 -11.12
C PHE A 84 33.17 -2.33 -12.52
N ILE A 85 32.30 -2.63 -13.49
CA ILE A 85 32.74 -3.08 -14.81
C ILE A 85 33.18 -1.91 -15.69
N VAL A 86 32.40 -0.84 -15.76
CA VAL A 86 32.72 0.33 -16.59
C VAL A 86 34.08 0.95 -16.25
N PRO A 87 34.46 1.14 -14.97
CA PRO A 87 35.78 1.68 -14.62
C PRO A 87 36.96 0.78 -15.03
N ILE A 88 36.75 -0.55 -15.09
CA ILE A 88 37.79 -1.48 -15.55
C ILE A 88 38.05 -1.26 -17.05
N PHE A 89 37.00 -1.14 -17.85
CA PHE A 89 37.13 -0.83 -19.27
C PHE A 89 37.76 0.55 -19.51
N GLU A 90 37.36 1.55 -18.73
CA GLU A 90 37.95 2.90 -18.81
C GLU A 90 39.47 2.85 -18.65
N LYS A 91 39.98 2.16 -17.61
CA LYS A 91 41.41 1.99 -17.35
C LYS A 91 42.12 1.24 -18.49
N MET A 92 41.52 0.12 -18.94
CA MET A 92 42.09 -0.68 -20.01
C MET A 92 42.27 0.11 -21.31
N PHE A 93 41.30 0.93 -21.70
CA PHE A 93 41.43 1.79 -22.89
C PHE A 93 42.47 2.90 -22.70
N ALA A 94 42.52 3.48 -21.50
CA ALA A 94 43.54 4.49 -21.16
C ALA A 94 44.96 3.93 -21.25
N ASP A 95 45.18 2.71 -20.77
CA ASP A 95 46.47 2.01 -20.82
C ASP A 95 46.89 1.66 -22.25
N LEU A 96 45.98 1.46 -23.17
CA LEU A 96 46.21 1.19 -24.58
C LEU A 96 46.43 2.48 -25.40
N GLY A 97 46.32 3.66 -24.79
CA GLY A 97 46.51 4.94 -25.48
C GLY A 97 45.38 5.27 -26.48
N GLY A 98 44.25 4.56 -26.42
CA GLY A 98 43.07 4.74 -27.29
C GLY A 98 42.06 5.71 -26.70
N GLU A 99 41.38 6.45 -27.57
CA GLU A 99 40.18 7.21 -27.15
C GLU A 99 38.98 6.30 -27.07
N LEU A 100 38.15 6.51 -26.02
CA LEU A 100 36.91 5.77 -25.84
C LEU A 100 35.88 6.18 -26.91
N PRO A 101 35.16 5.22 -27.54
CA PRO A 101 34.03 5.55 -28.40
C PRO A 101 32.96 6.37 -27.66
N LEU A 102 32.26 7.27 -28.36
CA LEU A 102 31.25 8.15 -27.79
C LEU A 102 30.22 7.46 -26.88
N PRO A 103 29.64 6.29 -27.25
CA PRO A 103 28.71 5.60 -26.35
C PRO A 103 29.34 5.17 -25.03
N THR A 104 30.62 4.76 -25.08
CA THR A 104 31.34 4.33 -23.87
C THR A 104 31.71 5.53 -22.98
N GLN A 105 32.02 6.69 -23.57
CA GLN A 105 32.25 7.93 -22.80
C GLN A 105 31.01 8.32 -21.99
N ILE A 106 29.80 8.20 -22.56
CA ILE A 106 28.54 8.45 -21.85
C ILE A 106 28.37 7.51 -20.64
N LEU A 107 28.69 6.22 -20.82
CA LEU A 107 28.65 5.24 -19.73
C LEU A 107 29.66 5.55 -18.61
N VAL A 108 30.84 6.01 -18.96
CA VAL A 108 31.87 6.43 -17.98
C VAL A 108 31.40 7.67 -17.19
N ILE A 109 30.81 8.65 -17.85
CA ILE A 109 30.26 9.83 -17.19
C ILE A 109 29.13 9.40 -16.21
N LEU A 110 28.25 8.53 -16.66
CA LEU A 110 27.15 7.99 -15.84
C LEU A 110 27.70 7.17 -14.67
N SER A 111 28.73 6.35 -14.88
CA SER A 111 29.42 5.58 -13.86
C SER A 111 30.01 6.48 -12.77
N ARG A 112 30.75 7.51 -13.17
CA ARG A 112 31.32 8.49 -12.21
C ARG A 112 30.22 9.23 -11.43
N ALA A 113 29.15 9.63 -12.10
CA ALA A 113 28.01 10.25 -11.45
C ALA A 113 27.33 9.29 -10.45
N MET A 114 27.26 7.99 -10.78
CA MET A 114 26.59 6.98 -9.96
C MET A 114 27.29 6.78 -8.60
N VAL A 115 28.61 6.97 -8.52
CA VAL A 115 29.35 6.89 -7.25
C VAL A 115 28.78 7.88 -6.21
N TRP A 116 28.34 9.07 -6.65
CA TRP A 116 27.73 10.07 -5.78
C TRP A 116 26.20 9.93 -5.69
N ILE A 117 25.57 9.56 -6.79
CA ILE A 117 24.10 9.43 -6.87
C ILE A 117 23.62 8.20 -6.09
N ALA A 118 24.30 7.06 -6.15
CA ALA A 118 23.87 5.83 -5.50
C ALA A 118 23.71 5.98 -3.96
N PRO A 119 24.68 6.51 -3.21
CA PRO A 119 24.51 6.72 -1.76
C PRO A 119 23.41 7.74 -1.47
N VAL A 120 23.28 8.82 -2.27
CA VAL A 120 22.22 9.81 -2.09
C VAL A 120 20.84 9.19 -2.32
N LEU A 121 20.67 8.37 -3.36
CA LEU A 121 19.44 7.64 -3.62
C LEU A 121 19.12 6.63 -2.52
N LEU A 122 20.14 5.96 -1.97
CA LEU A 122 19.94 4.99 -0.88
C LEU A 122 19.48 5.70 0.39
N VAL A 123 20.17 6.75 0.81
CA VAL A 123 19.81 7.54 2.00
C VAL A 123 18.48 8.24 1.81
N GLY A 124 18.27 8.88 0.64
CA GLY A 124 17.01 9.52 0.28
C GLY A 124 15.83 8.54 0.22
N GLY A 125 16.06 7.34 -0.33
CA GLY A 125 15.07 6.28 -0.39
C GLY A 125 14.66 5.78 0.99
N ILE A 126 15.63 5.58 1.89
CA ILE A 126 15.37 5.19 3.29
C ILE A 126 14.60 6.30 4.02
N ALA A 127 15.06 7.54 3.90
CA ALA A 127 14.41 8.70 4.51
C ALA A 127 12.97 8.87 3.99
N PHE A 128 12.77 8.74 2.68
CA PHE A 128 11.46 8.79 2.06
C PHE A 128 10.56 7.63 2.53
N ALA A 129 11.08 6.40 2.65
CA ALA A 129 10.32 5.25 3.13
C ALA A 129 9.86 5.45 4.59
N ILE A 130 10.73 6.00 5.45
CA ILE A 130 10.40 6.31 6.84
C ILE A 130 9.34 7.41 6.90
N TRP A 131 9.55 8.50 6.15
CA TRP A 131 8.61 9.61 6.06
C TRP A 131 7.25 9.15 5.54
N TRP A 132 7.23 8.33 4.48
CA TRP A 132 6.03 7.75 3.90
C TRP A 132 5.27 6.86 4.89
N LYS A 133 5.99 5.98 5.60
CA LYS A 133 5.38 5.12 6.62
C LYS A 133 4.70 5.92 7.74
N ARG A 134 5.26 7.07 8.09
CA ARG A 134 4.69 7.96 9.14
C ARG A 134 3.49 8.77 8.63
N ASN A 135 3.56 9.26 7.38
CA ASN A 135 2.60 10.25 6.87
C ASN A 135 1.54 9.70 5.90
N LYS A 136 1.65 8.46 5.44
CA LYS A 136 0.71 7.84 4.47
C LYS A 136 -0.76 7.81 4.91
N HIS A 137 -1.04 7.98 6.20
CA HIS A 137 -2.40 8.01 6.76
C HIS A 137 -2.92 9.43 7.02
N THR A 138 -2.10 10.45 6.77
CA THR A 138 -2.50 11.85 6.93
C THR A 138 -3.38 12.26 5.74
N ASP A 139 -4.50 12.95 6.01
CA ASP A 139 -5.47 13.37 4.99
C ASP A 139 -4.84 14.24 3.89
N ALA A 140 -3.87 15.09 4.25
CA ALA A 140 -3.12 15.91 3.29
C ALA A 140 -2.31 15.09 2.28
N VAL A 141 -1.80 13.92 2.67
CA VAL A 141 -1.08 13.01 1.76
C VAL A 141 -2.07 12.19 0.94
N ARG A 142 -3.13 11.68 1.56
CA ARG A 142 -4.16 10.88 0.88
C ARG A 142 -4.87 11.68 -0.20
N SER A 143 -5.27 12.91 0.07
CA SER A 143 -5.95 13.78 -0.90
C SER A 143 -5.15 14.08 -2.17
N ARG A 144 -3.81 14.03 -2.09
CA ARG A 144 -2.93 14.25 -3.25
C ARG A 144 -2.52 12.95 -3.95
N VAL A 145 -2.27 11.91 -3.17
CA VAL A 145 -1.71 10.64 -3.67
C VAL A 145 -2.79 9.75 -4.27
N ASP A 146 -3.98 9.71 -3.69
CA ASP A 146 -5.03 8.81 -4.17
C ASP A 146 -5.54 9.18 -5.58
N PRO A 147 -5.79 10.47 -5.92
CA PRO A 147 -6.09 10.86 -7.31
C PRO A 147 -4.94 10.54 -8.29
N LEU A 148 -3.69 10.67 -7.84
CA LEU A 148 -2.52 10.37 -8.66
C LEU A 148 -2.41 8.86 -8.96
N LYS A 149 -2.66 8.01 -7.97
CA LYS A 149 -2.70 6.55 -8.14
C LYS A 149 -3.73 6.12 -9.19
N LEU A 150 -4.90 6.77 -9.22
CA LEU A 150 -5.95 6.46 -10.17
C LEU A 150 -5.62 6.89 -11.61
N ARG A 151 -4.67 7.83 -11.79
CA ARG A 151 -4.21 8.31 -13.11
C ARG A 151 -3.02 7.53 -13.65
N LEU A 152 -2.41 6.65 -12.86
CA LEU A 152 -1.27 5.85 -13.33
C LEU A 152 -1.71 4.90 -14.46
N PRO A 153 -0.98 4.87 -15.60
CA PRO A 153 -1.24 3.89 -16.65
C PRO A 153 -1.05 2.49 -16.06
N VAL A 154 -1.90 1.54 -16.44
CA VAL A 154 -1.94 0.13 -15.99
C VAL A 154 -2.42 -0.05 -14.54
N PHE A 155 -1.87 0.67 -13.58
CA PHE A 155 -2.22 0.52 -12.15
C PHE A 155 -3.48 1.30 -11.74
N GLY A 156 -3.81 2.39 -12.44
CA GLY A 156 -4.98 3.20 -12.12
C GLY A 156 -6.29 2.42 -12.22
N ASP A 157 -6.43 1.61 -13.27
CA ASP A 157 -7.61 0.75 -13.46
C ASP A 157 -7.70 -0.35 -12.38
N LEU A 158 -6.56 -0.93 -11.99
CA LEU A 158 -6.50 -1.88 -10.88
C LEU A 158 -6.94 -1.24 -9.56
N PHE A 159 -6.42 -0.07 -9.21
CA PHE A 159 -6.79 0.64 -7.98
C PHE A 159 -8.27 1.02 -7.96
N ARG A 160 -8.81 1.46 -9.10
CA ARG A 160 -10.24 1.77 -9.25
C ARG A 160 -11.09 0.52 -9.01
N LYS A 161 -10.78 -0.60 -9.67
CA LYS A 161 -11.50 -1.87 -9.51
C LYS A 161 -11.46 -2.38 -8.07
N VAL A 162 -10.29 -2.29 -7.42
CA VAL A 162 -10.13 -2.68 -6.01
C VAL A 162 -10.97 -1.79 -5.09
N ALA A 163 -10.96 -0.47 -5.30
CA ALA A 163 -11.75 0.46 -4.49
C ALA A 163 -13.25 0.21 -4.65
N ILE A 164 -13.73 0.05 -5.90
CA ILE A 164 -15.15 -0.25 -6.18
C ILE A 164 -15.53 -1.60 -5.58
N ALA A 165 -14.72 -2.64 -5.76
CA ALA A 165 -15.01 -3.97 -5.22
C ALA A 165 -15.14 -3.95 -3.69
N ARG A 166 -14.24 -3.22 -3.00
CA ARG A 166 -14.33 -3.04 -1.55
C ARG A 166 -15.56 -2.26 -1.14
N PHE A 167 -15.83 -1.15 -1.80
CA PHE A 167 -17.00 -0.33 -1.55
C PHE A 167 -18.28 -1.17 -1.67
N THR A 168 -18.47 -1.83 -2.82
CA THR A 168 -19.68 -2.62 -3.09
C THR A 168 -19.84 -3.76 -2.11
N ARG A 169 -18.75 -4.49 -1.79
CA ARG A 169 -18.79 -5.59 -0.83
C ARG A 169 -19.15 -5.11 0.57
N ASN A 170 -18.44 -4.10 1.08
CA ASN A 170 -18.70 -3.56 2.40
C ASN A 170 -20.10 -2.98 2.51
N PHE A 171 -20.58 -2.32 1.45
CA PHE A 171 -21.94 -1.78 1.40
C PHE A 171 -22.99 -2.91 1.42
N ALA A 172 -22.81 -3.94 0.60
CA ALA A 172 -23.70 -5.10 0.58
C ALA A 172 -23.72 -5.82 1.93
N THR A 173 -22.56 -6.01 2.56
CA THR A 173 -22.47 -6.65 3.88
C THR A 173 -23.18 -5.83 4.96
N MET A 174 -22.97 -4.50 4.99
CA MET A 174 -23.62 -3.64 6.00
C MET A 174 -25.15 -3.59 5.81
N THR A 175 -25.61 -3.43 4.56
CA THR A 175 -27.05 -3.41 4.29
C THR A 175 -27.70 -4.79 4.52
N GLY A 176 -27.02 -5.87 4.17
CA GLY A 176 -27.44 -7.24 4.46
C GLY A 176 -27.49 -7.56 5.96
N SER A 177 -26.66 -6.91 6.76
CA SER A 177 -26.66 -7.00 8.23
C SER A 177 -27.65 -6.03 8.91
N GLY A 178 -28.58 -5.42 8.14
CA GLY A 178 -29.65 -4.58 8.70
C GLY A 178 -29.24 -3.13 9.04
N VAL A 179 -28.01 -2.71 8.69
CA VAL A 179 -27.59 -1.31 8.88
C VAL A 179 -28.33 -0.40 7.90
N PRO A 180 -28.94 0.73 8.32
CA PRO A 180 -29.63 1.65 7.44
C PRO A 180 -28.75 2.11 6.26
N VAL A 181 -29.33 2.19 5.06
CA VAL A 181 -28.61 2.47 3.79
C VAL A 181 -27.79 3.76 3.87
N LEU A 182 -28.34 4.86 4.39
CA LEU A 182 -27.64 6.14 4.51
C LEU A 182 -26.44 6.08 5.45
N GLN A 183 -26.58 5.34 6.55
CA GLN A 183 -25.49 5.12 7.50
C GLN A 183 -24.41 4.21 6.88
N SER A 184 -24.81 3.17 6.16
CA SER A 184 -23.90 2.28 5.45
C SER A 184 -23.07 3.04 4.41
N LEU A 185 -23.69 3.94 3.63
CA LEU A 185 -23.01 4.78 2.65
C LEU A 185 -21.95 5.68 3.31
N ALA A 186 -22.28 6.35 4.40
CA ALA A 186 -21.34 7.22 5.10
C ALA A 186 -20.12 6.44 5.63
N ILE A 187 -20.35 5.30 6.29
CA ILE A 187 -19.29 4.47 6.88
C ILE A 187 -18.41 3.85 5.79
N VAL A 188 -19.02 3.33 4.73
CA VAL A 188 -18.29 2.68 3.64
C VAL A 188 -17.50 3.71 2.83
N GLY A 189 -18.03 4.93 2.64
CA GLY A 189 -17.31 6.04 2.03
C GLY A 189 -15.99 6.32 2.76
N GLU A 190 -16.03 6.46 4.09
CA GLU A 190 -14.83 6.69 4.92
C GLU A 190 -13.84 5.51 4.90
N THR A 191 -14.34 4.28 4.78
CA THR A 191 -13.55 3.04 4.92
C THR A 191 -13.12 2.41 3.59
N SER A 192 -13.60 2.92 2.45
CA SER A 192 -13.25 2.41 1.12
C SER A 192 -11.74 2.45 0.81
N GLY A 193 -10.99 3.22 1.59
CA GLY A 193 -9.53 3.31 1.48
C GLY A 193 -9.05 4.23 0.36
N ASN A 194 -9.95 4.97 -0.30
CA ASN A 194 -9.65 5.97 -1.30
C ASN A 194 -10.32 7.29 -0.93
N TRP A 195 -9.62 8.40 -1.10
CA TRP A 195 -10.15 9.74 -0.85
C TRP A 195 -11.20 10.16 -1.90
N VAL A 196 -11.09 9.68 -3.15
CA VAL A 196 -12.00 9.97 -4.28
C VAL A 196 -13.16 9.00 -4.30
#